data_dae7f64b2501393bcc9d142c3ef7d00f
#
_entry.id   dae7f64b2501393bcc9d142c3ef7d00f
#
_cell.length_a   1.000
_cell.length_b   1.000
_cell.length_c   1.000
_cell.angle_alpha   90.00
_cell.angle_beta   90.00
_cell.angle_gamma   90.00
#
_symmetry.space_group_name_H-M   'P 1'
#
loop_
_entity.id
_entity.type
_entity.pdbx_description
1 polymer ?
#
loop_
_entity_poly.entity_id
_entity_poly.type
_entity_poly.pdbx_seq_one_letter_code
_entity_poly.pdbx_strand_id
1 'polypeptide(L)'
;DELVKLVSITSVTSHFNKEIFVNWRKKVGNEEADRITKAATSRGTDMHTLTEYYLKNEDLPEVQPLSKFLFKVAKFELNKINKIYALEGPLYSRQLGIAGTVDCIAEYDGELAIIDFKTSKKPKPRKWIEHYFVQAMAYGCMLYEMKNISIKKLVIIMACENGECIVYEESDKAKYIKLLDKYIRKFVGDKLELYGTE
;
A
#
# COMPACT_ATOMS: atom_id res chain seq x y z
N ASP A 1 -17.41 13.64 -23.20
CA ASP A 1 -16.77 12.72 -22.26
C ASP A 1 -17.05 13.22 -20.83
N GLU A 2 -17.93 12.51 -20.09
CA GLU A 2 -18.14 12.80 -18.69
C GLU A 2 -16.85 12.51 -17.91
N LEU A 3 -16.37 13.51 -17.17
CA LEU A 3 -15.24 13.38 -16.25
C LEU A 3 -15.64 12.45 -15.09
N VAL A 4 -15.28 11.19 -15.18
CA VAL A 4 -15.49 10.23 -14.09
C VAL A 4 -14.49 10.54 -12.98
N LYS A 5 -14.97 11.02 -11.84
CA LYS A 5 -14.13 11.28 -10.67
C LYS A 5 -13.85 9.97 -9.94
N LEU A 6 -12.61 9.47 -10.05
CA LEU A 6 -12.15 8.28 -9.35
C LEU A 6 -11.65 8.62 -7.93
N VAL A 7 -11.87 7.70 -7.00
CA VAL A 7 -11.42 7.84 -5.61
C VAL A 7 -10.09 7.12 -5.41
N SER A 8 -9.16 7.72 -4.65
CA SER A 8 -7.93 7.04 -4.29
C SER A 8 -8.21 5.81 -3.42
N ILE A 9 -7.63 4.66 -3.77
CA ILE A 9 -7.72 3.44 -2.96
C ILE A 9 -7.19 3.66 -1.53
N THR A 10 -6.18 4.50 -1.35
CA THR A 10 -5.67 4.84 -0.02
C THR A 10 -6.70 5.61 0.81
N SER A 11 -7.56 6.43 0.17
CA SER A 11 -8.68 7.08 0.87
C SER A 11 -9.72 6.07 1.33
N VAL A 12 -10.02 5.06 0.50
CA VAL A 12 -10.95 3.98 0.85
C VAL A 12 -10.44 3.18 2.05
N THR A 13 -9.19 2.72 2.01
CA THR A 13 -8.59 1.93 3.09
C THR A 13 -8.40 2.73 4.38
N SER A 14 -8.02 4.00 4.28
CA SER A 14 -7.89 4.91 5.43
C SER A 14 -9.25 5.19 6.08
N HIS A 15 -10.30 5.37 5.28
CA HIS A 15 -11.66 5.56 5.81
C HIS A 15 -12.13 4.36 6.63
N PHE A 16 -11.88 3.14 6.15
CA PHE A 16 -12.23 1.93 6.88
C PHE A 16 -11.55 1.82 8.25
N ASN A 17 -10.32 2.33 8.36
CA ASN A 17 -9.53 2.32 9.59
C ASN A 17 -9.66 3.63 10.41
N LYS A 18 -10.53 4.56 10.02
CA LYS A 18 -10.65 5.89 10.61
C LYS A 18 -10.88 5.86 12.12
N GLU A 19 -11.77 5.01 12.60
CA GLU A 19 -12.10 4.90 14.04
C GLU A 19 -10.88 4.44 14.86
N ILE A 20 -10.12 3.47 14.35
CA ILE A 20 -8.89 2.99 15.00
C ILE A 20 -7.89 4.13 15.13
N PHE A 21 -7.72 4.93 14.07
CA PHE A 21 -6.81 6.07 14.07
C PHE A 21 -7.26 7.18 15.02
N VAL A 22 -8.56 7.50 15.03
CA VAL A 22 -9.14 8.49 15.95
C VAL A 22 -8.94 8.07 17.41
N ASN A 23 -9.20 6.80 17.74
CA ASN A 23 -9.03 6.28 19.10
C ASN A 23 -7.55 6.28 19.53
N TRP A 24 -6.64 5.94 18.62
CA TRP A 24 -5.22 6.05 18.87
C TRP A 24 -4.79 7.50 19.14
N ARG A 25 -5.24 8.48 18.35
CA ARG A 25 -4.95 9.90 18.56
C ARG A 25 -5.44 10.39 19.93
N LYS A 26 -6.65 10.01 20.33
CA LYS A 26 -7.18 10.33 21.66
C LYS A 26 -6.31 9.79 22.78
N LYS A 27 -5.73 8.60 22.59
CA LYS A 27 -4.88 7.94 23.59
C LYS A 27 -3.50 8.58 23.74
N VAL A 28 -2.86 8.99 22.63
CA VAL A 28 -1.48 9.50 22.64
C VAL A 28 -1.41 11.03 22.71
N GLY A 29 -2.52 11.74 22.44
CA GLY A 29 -2.57 13.20 22.32
C GLY A 29 -2.27 13.69 20.90
N ASN A 30 -2.84 14.85 20.53
CA ASN A 30 -2.78 15.34 19.16
C ASN A 30 -1.36 15.70 18.71
N GLU A 31 -0.61 16.44 19.52
CA GLU A 31 0.77 16.85 19.18
C GLU A 31 1.70 15.66 18.95
N GLU A 32 1.66 14.68 19.85
CA GLU A 32 2.47 13.47 19.71
C GLU A 32 2.02 12.61 18.53
N ALA A 33 0.70 12.51 18.30
CA ALA A 33 0.16 11.81 17.13
C ALA A 33 0.62 12.48 15.82
N ASP A 34 0.64 13.80 15.74
CA ASP A 34 1.12 14.54 14.57
C ASP A 34 2.60 14.34 14.35
N ARG A 35 3.41 14.39 15.41
CA ARG A 35 4.85 14.11 15.38
C ARG A 35 5.12 12.70 14.85
N ILE A 36 4.44 11.69 15.38
CA ILE A 36 4.59 10.28 14.98
C ILE A 36 4.17 10.11 13.52
N THR A 37 3.03 10.67 13.14
CA THR A 37 2.51 10.56 11.77
C THR A 37 3.45 11.21 10.76
N LYS A 38 3.95 12.43 11.04
CA LYS A 38 4.90 13.13 10.17
C LYS A 38 6.19 12.32 9.98
N ALA A 39 6.75 11.81 11.07
CA ALA A 39 7.97 10.98 11.00
C ALA A 39 7.72 9.68 10.21
N ALA A 40 6.58 9.02 10.40
CA ALA A 40 6.22 7.81 9.68
C ALA A 40 6.02 8.07 8.18
N THR A 41 5.38 9.19 7.82
CA THR A 41 5.17 9.59 6.41
C THR A 41 6.50 9.88 5.72
N SER A 42 7.38 10.70 6.33
CA SER A 42 8.70 11.02 5.77
C SER A 42 9.51 9.74 5.53
N ARG A 43 9.58 8.87 6.53
CA ARG A 43 10.29 7.59 6.45
C ARG A 43 9.71 6.67 5.37
N GLY A 44 8.39 6.63 5.24
CA GLY A 44 7.71 5.87 4.18
C GLY A 44 8.08 6.41 2.80
N THR A 45 8.00 7.70 2.59
CA THR A 45 8.37 8.35 1.32
C THR A 45 9.82 8.05 0.95
N ASP A 46 10.77 8.24 1.87
CA ASP A 46 12.18 7.94 1.63
C ASP A 46 12.39 6.47 1.24
N MET A 47 11.69 5.54 1.93
CA MET A 47 11.80 4.11 1.65
C MET A 47 11.31 3.76 0.25
N HIS A 48 10.17 4.32 -0.19
CA HIS A 48 9.66 4.14 -1.55
C HIS A 48 10.65 4.71 -2.58
N THR A 49 11.16 5.93 -2.36
CA THR A 49 12.15 6.54 -3.25
C THR A 49 13.41 5.69 -3.37
N LEU A 50 14.01 5.26 -2.26
CA LEU A 50 15.21 4.41 -2.28
C LEU A 50 14.95 3.08 -3.01
N THR A 51 13.80 2.47 -2.77
CA THR A 51 13.43 1.20 -3.40
C THR A 51 13.23 1.36 -4.90
N GLU A 52 12.56 2.42 -5.33
CA GLU A 52 12.35 2.75 -6.75
C GLU A 52 13.69 2.94 -7.47
N TYR A 53 14.57 3.81 -6.95
CA TYR A 53 15.91 4.05 -7.54
C TYR A 53 16.74 2.77 -7.60
N TYR A 54 16.73 1.99 -6.52
CA TYR A 54 17.44 0.72 -6.47
C TYR A 54 16.97 -0.27 -7.52
N LEU A 55 15.66 -0.45 -7.65
CA LEU A 55 15.07 -1.38 -8.62
C LEU A 55 15.21 -0.89 -10.06
N LYS A 56 15.40 0.41 -10.28
CA LYS A 56 15.77 0.99 -11.58
C LYS A 56 17.26 0.93 -11.89
N ASN A 57 18.10 0.46 -10.96
CA ASN A 57 19.57 0.53 -11.02
C ASN A 57 20.11 1.98 -11.17
N GLU A 58 19.47 2.92 -10.52
CA GLU A 58 19.87 4.31 -10.45
C GLU A 58 20.64 4.60 -9.16
N ASP A 59 21.41 5.71 -9.14
CA ASP A 59 22.13 6.16 -7.95
C ASP A 59 21.16 6.54 -6.84
N LEU A 60 21.41 6.01 -5.64
CA LEU A 60 20.51 6.23 -4.51
C LEU A 60 20.59 7.68 -4.01
N PRO A 61 19.46 8.36 -3.84
CA PRO A 61 19.44 9.71 -3.30
C PRO A 61 19.84 9.74 -1.82
N GLU A 62 20.27 10.92 -1.37
CA GLU A 62 20.51 11.17 0.04
C GLU A 62 19.18 11.28 0.79
N VAL A 63 19.03 10.50 1.86
CA VAL A 63 17.86 10.47 2.73
C VAL A 63 18.28 10.41 4.19
N GLN A 64 17.32 10.48 5.11
CA GLN A 64 17.58 10.36 6.53
C GLN A 64 18.23 9.02 6.91
N PRO A 65 19.13 8.99 7.92
CA PRO A 65 19.86 7.78 8.32
C PRO A 65 18.96 6.57 8.63
N LEU A 66 17.82 6.79 9.28
CA LEU A 66 16.86 5.74 9.58
C LEU A 66 16.25 5.14 8.31
N SER A 67 15.94 5.96 7.32
CA SER A 67 15.40 5.50 6.04
C SER A 67 16.44 4.69 5.27
N LYS A 68 17.72 5.10 5.28
CA LYS A 68 18.83 4.30 4.74
C LYS A 68 18.98 2.95 5.44
N PHE A 69 18.84 2.92 6.76
CA PHE A 69 18.86 1.68 7.53
C PHE A 69 17.73 0.74 7.12
N LEU A 70 16.49 1.23 7.08
CA LEU A 70 15.33 0.42 6.69
C LEU A 70 15.45 -0.12 5.27
N PHE A 71 15.95 0.68 4.33
CA PHE A 71 16.25 0.21 2.98
C PHE A 71 17.28 -0.95 3.00
N LYS A 72 18.36 -0.83 3.77
CA LYS A 72 19.35 -1.91 3.92
C LYS A 72 18.75 -3.19 4.50
N VAL A 73 17.82 -3.05 5.44
CA VAL A 73 17.07 -4.17 6.04
C VAL A 73 16.21 -4.88 4.99
N ALA A 74 15.57 -4.13 4.09
CA ALA A 74 14.73 -4.71 3.03
C ALA A 74 15.54 -5.28 1.85
N LYS A 75 16.79 -4.87 1.66
CA LYS A 75 17.55 -5.12 0.43
C LYS A 75 17.64 -6.59 0.01
N PHE A 76 17.73 -7.51 0.98
CA PHE A 76 17.74 -8.95 0.68
C PHE A 76 16.46 -9.41 -0.01
N GLU A 77 15.30 -8.90 0.47
CA GLU A 77 14.00 -9.24 -0.12
C GLU A 77 13.77 -8.52 -1.45
N LEU A 78 14.27 -7.29 -1.60
CA LEU A 78 14.22 -6.57 -2.88
C LEU A 78 14.98 -7.30 -3.98
N ASN A 79 16.07 -8.02 -3.66
CA ASN A 79 16.86 -8.80 -4.62
C ASN A 79 16.11 -10.03 -5.17
N LYS A 80 15.00 -10.43 -4.57
CA LYS A 80 14.14 -11.51 -5.11
C LYS A 80 13.16 -11.02 -6.17
N ILE A 81 13.06 -9.70 -6.34
CA ILE A 81 12.20 -9.07 -7.35
C ILE A 81 12.88 -9.19 -8.71
N ASN A 82 12.17 -9.77 -9.66
CA ASN A 82 12.62 -9.94 -11.03
C ASN A 82 11.55 -9.49 -12.02
N LYS A 83 11.91 -9.32 -13.29
CA LYS A 83 10.99 -8.95 -14.38
C LYS A 83 9.99 -7.88 -13.96
N ILE A 84 10.50 -6.70 -13.69
CA ILE A 84 9.71 -5.55 -13.27
C ILE A 84 8.91 -5.03 -14.46
N TYR A 85 7.59 -4.96 -14.31
CA TYR A 85 6.67 -4.44 -15.32
C TYR A 85 6.29 -2.98 -15.05
N ALA A 86 6.22 -2.58 -13.78
CA ALA A 86 5.96 -1.20 -13.38
C ALA A 86 6.54 -0.91 -11.98
N LEU A 87 7.02 0.32 -11.81
CA LEU A 87 7.39 0.93 -10.53
C LEU A 87 6.68 2.27 -10.44
N GLU A 88 6.07 2.59 -9.28
CA GLU A 88 5.32 3.82 -9.05
C GLU A 88 4.33 4.11 -10.19
N GLY A 89 3.63 3.06 -10.65
CA GLY A 89 2.77 3.09 -11.83
C GLY A 89 1.34 3.54 -11.51
N PRO A 90 0.76 4.50 -12.26
CA PRO A 90 -0.65 4.87 -12.07
C PRO A 90 -1.58 3.79 -12.62
N LEU A 91 -2.55 3.38 -11.80
CA LEU A 91 -3.59 2.42 -12.16
C LEU A 91 -4.98 2.97 -11.82
N TYR A 92 -5.98 2.51 -12.54
CA TYR A 92 -7.38 2.85 -12.24
C TYR A 92 -8.33 1.72 -12.63
N SER A 93 -9.52 1.75 -12.02
CA SER A 93 -10.68 0.94 -12.39
C SER A 93 -11.90 1.85 -12.50
N ARG A 94 -12.49 1.91 -13.68
CA ARG A 94 -13.76 2.62 -13.87
C ARG A 94 -14.92 1.83 -13.26
N GLN A 95 -14.85 0.49 -13.32
CA GLN A 95 -15.87 -0.39 -12.75
C GLN A 95 -15.96 -0.25 -11.24
N LEU A 96 -14.82 -0.13 -10.56
CA LEU A 96 -14.76 0.03 -9.10
C LEU A 96 -14.77 1.50 -8.64
N GLY A 97 -14.62 2.46 -9.57
CA GLY A 97 -14.58 3.89 -9.26
C GLY A 97 -13.33 4.32 -8.49
N ILE A 98 -12.23 3.58 -8.60
CA ILE A 98 -11.00 3.80 -7.81
C ILE A 98 -9.76 3.97 -8.69
N ALA A 99 -8.76 4.67 -8.15
CA ALA A 99 -7.45 4.84 -8.76
C ALA A 99 -6.35 4.85 -7.70
N GLY A 100 -5.09 4.74 -8.12
CA GLY A 100 -3.93 4.88 -7.25
C GLY A 100 -2.63 4.61 -7.98
N THR A 101 -1.53 4.72 -7.25
CA THR A 101 -0.18 4.40 -7.73
C THR A 101 0.28 3.11 -7.07
N VAL A 102 0.57 2.10 -7.87
CA VAL A 102 1.11 0.83 -7.37
C VAL A 102 2.61 0.97 -7.18
N ASP A 103 3.13 0.50 -6.05
CA ASP A 103 4.58 0.57 -5.78
C ASP A 103 5.37 -0.25 -6.80
N CYS A 104 4.99 -1.53 -6.98
CA CYS A 104 5.69 -2.42 -7.90
C CYS A 104 4.77 -3.52 -8.45
N ILE A 105 4.89 -3.77 -9.76
CA ILE A 105 4.34 -4.95 -10.44
C ILE A 105 5.53 -5.72 -11.01
N ALA A 106 5.79 -6.91 -10.49
CA ALA A 106 6.98 -7.69 -10.85
C ALA A 106 6.79 -9.19 -10.55
N GLU A 107 7.73 -10.01 -10.97
CA GLU A 107 7.85 -11.36 -10.42
C GLU A 107 8.57 -11.32 -9.06
N TYR A 108 7.97 -11.96 -8.06
CA TYR A 108 8.57 -12.22 -6.76
C TYR A 108 8.60 -13.74 -6.52
N ASP A 109 9.80 -14.27 -6.32
CA ASP A 109 10.03 -15.72 -6.30
C ASP A 109 9.42 -16.44 -7.52
N GLY A 110 9.55 -15.83 -8.72
CA GLY A 110 9.12 -16.39 -9.99
C GLY A 110 7.63 -16.30 -10.32
N GLU A 111 6.83 -15.65 -9.48
CA GLU A 111 5.40 -15.46 -9.70
C GLU A 111 5.01 -13.98 -9.81
N LEU A 112 4.17 -13.65 -10.80
CA LEU A 112 3.69 -12.28 -11.00
C LEU A 112 2.89 -11.80 -9.78
N ALA A 113 3.32 -10.70 -9.19
CA ALA A 113 2.79 -10.15 -7.96
C ALA A 113 2.51 -8.63 -8.05
N ILE A 114 1.58 -8.18 -7.23
CA ILE A 114 1.57 -6.80 -6.73
C ILE A 114 2.40 -6.78 -5.46
N ILE A 115 3.42 -5.91 -5.43
CA ILE A 115 4.34 -5.77 -4.30
C ILE A 115 4.17 -4.37 -3.72
N ASP A 116 3.98 -4.29 -2.43
CA ASP A 116 3.77 -3.06 -1.68
C ASP A 116 4.83 -2.95 -0.57
N PHE A 117 5.52 -1.82 -0.51
CA PHE A 117 6.61 -1.59 0.43
C PHE A 117 6.11 -0.82 1.65
N LYS A 118 6.40 -1.33 2.84
CA LYS A 118 5.96 -0.72 4.10
C LYS A 118 7.12 -0.58 5.08
N THR A 119 7.01 0.40 5.95
CA THR A 119 7.88 0.56 7.12
C THR A 119 7.08 0.44 8.41
N SER A 120 7.72 -0.06 9.46
CA SER A 120 7.11 -0.17 10.77
C SER A 120 8.16 -0.05 11.88
N LYS A 121 7.75 0.27 13.10
CA LYS A 121 8.63 0.18 14.27
C LYS A 121 8.98 -1.27 14.60
N LYS A 122 8.00 -2.17 14.49
CA LYS A 122 8.11 -3.60 14.78
C LYS A 122 7.24 -4.39 13.81
N PRO A 123 7.48 -5.70 13.64
CA PRO A 123 6.58 -6.58 12.89
C PRO A 123 5.13 -6.45 13.36
N LYS A 124 4.20 -6.44 12.43
CA LYS A 124 2.77 -6.35 12.72
C LYS A 124 2.11 -7.72 12.58
N PRO A 125 1.19 -8.10 13.48
CA PRO A 125 0.36 -9.28 13.26
C PRO A 125 -0.40 -9.17 11.95
N ARG A 126 -0.55 -10.28 11.21
CA ARG A 126 -1.21 -10.33 9.90
C ARG A 126 -2.61 -9.68 9.90
N LYS A 127 -3.38 -9.87 10.97
CA LYS A 127 -4.71 -9.24 11.13
C LYS A 127 -4.70 -7.71 11.13
N TRP A 128 -3.57 -7.08 11.46
CA TRP A 128 -3.45 -5.62 11.51
C TRP A 128 -3.05 -5.02 10.16
N ILE A 129 -2.63 -5.85 9.22
CA ILE A 129 -2.19 -5.43 7.88
C ILE A 129 -3.15 -5.87 6.77
N GLU A 130 -4.32 -6.39 7.11
CA GLU A 130 -5.31 -6.86 6.14
C GLU A 130 -5.66 -5.79 5.10
N HIS A 131 -5.72 -4.51 5.52
CA HIS A 131 -5.96 -3.38 4.63
C HIS A 131 -4.84 -3.15 3.60
N TYR A 132 -3.59 -3.57 3.86
CA TYR A 132 -2.52 -3.53 2.86
C TYR A 132 -2.78 -4.53 1.74
N PHE A 133 -3.27 -5.72 2.07
CA PHE A 133 -3.67 -6.70 1.08
C PHE A 133 -4.91 -6.26 0.29
N VAL A 134 -5.85 -5.57 0.92
CA VAL A 134 -6.99 -4.96 0.22
C VAL A 134 -6.51 -3.93 -0.79
N GLN A 135 -5.57 -3.07 -0.41
CA GLN A 135 -4.94 -2.10 -1.30
C GLN A 135 -4.22 -2.78 -2.46
N ALA A 136 -3.39 -3.78 -2.19
CA ALA A 136 -2.68 -4.53 -3.21
C ALA A 136 -3.64 -5.27 -4.16
N MET A 137 -4.74 -5.85 -3.64
CA MET A 137 -5.76 -6.49 -4.49
C MET A 137 -6.49 -5.48 -5.38
N ALA A 138 -6.75 -4.27 -4.89
CA ALA A 138 -7.31 -3.21 -5.71
C ALA A 138 -6.43 -2.92 -6.92
N TYR A 139 -5.10 -2.84 -6.74
CA TYR A 139 -4.18 -2.71 -7.86
C TYR A 139 -4.21 -3.92 -8.79
N GLY A 140 -4.36 -5.13 -8.27
CA GLY A 140 -4.55 -6.34 -9.08
C GLY A 140 -5.82 -6.27 -9.95
N CYS A 141 -6.93 -5.77 -9.40
CA CYS A 141 -8.18 -5.55 -10.14
C CYS A 141 -8.02 -4.47 -11.22
N MET A 142 -7.36 -3.34 -10.87
CA MET A 142 -7.07 -2.28 -11.83
C MET A 142 -6.21 -2.77 -12.99
N LEU A 143 -5.14 -3.53 -12.71
CA LEU A 143 -4.27 -4.11 -13.71
C LEU A 143 -5.03 -5.06 -14.63
N TYR A 144 -5.90 -5.89 -14.08
CA TYR A 144 -6.73 -6.79 -14.86
C TYR A 144 -7.69 -6.02 -15.78
N GLU A 145 -8.37 -4.98 -15.28
CA GLU A 145 -9.27 -4.15 -16.09
C GLU A 145 -8.52 -3.41 -17.19
N MET A 146 -7.35 -2.84 -16.89
CA MET A 146 -6.58 -2.03 -17.84
C MET A 146 -5.84 -2.85 -18.89
N LYS A 147 -5.34 -4.03 -18.53
CA LYS A 147 -4.38 -4.81 -19.34
C LYS A 147 -4.76 -6.28 -19.54
N ASN A 148 -5.82 -6.76 -18.93
CA ASN A 148 -6.20 -8.18 -18.90
C ASN A 148 -5.10 -9.10 -18.34
N ILE A 149 -4.31 -8.58 -17.39
CA ILE A 149 -3.21 -9.33 -16.73
C ILE A 149 -3.66 -9.71 -15.32
N SER A 150 -3.66 -11.03 -15.05
CA SER A 150 -4.01 -11.56 -13.74
C SER A 150 -2.74 -11.89 -12.94
N ILE A 151 -2.61 -11.29 -11.77
CA ILE A 151 -1.54 -11.58 -10.82
C ILE A 151 -1.73 -12.95 -10.17
N LYS A 152 -0.66 -13.52 -9.62
CA LYS A 152 -0.67 -14.79 -8.87
C LYS A 152 -0.78 -14.56 -7.37
N LYS A 153 -0.07 -13.56 -6.85
CA LYS A 153 -0.02 -13.26 -5.41
C LYS A 153 0.11 -11.78 -5.09
N LEU A 154 -0.17 -11.46 -3.84
CA LEU A 154 0.03 -10.16 -3.22
C LEU A 154 1.20 -10.27 -2.26
N VAL A 155 2.11 -9.32 -2.27
CA VAL A 155 3.32 -9.32 -1.45
C VAL A 155 3.45 -7.98 -0.72
N ILE A 156 3.61 -8.04 0.60
CA ILE A 156 3.92 -6.87 1.43
C ILE A 156 5.31 -7.07 2.01
N ILE A 157 6.25 -6.22 1.63
CA ILE A 157 7.62 -6.23 2.18
C ILE A 157 7.70 -5.13 3.24
N MET A 158 7.85 -5.51 4.49
CA MET A 158 7.84 -4.60 5.63
C MET A 158 9.21 -4.54 6.30
N ALA A 159 9.90 -3.41 6.16
CA ALA A 159 11.14 -3.13 6.88
C ALA A 159 10.83 -2.52 8.25
N CYS A 160 11.44 -3.06 9.30
CA CYS A 160 11.18 -2.66 10.68
C CYS A 160 12.41 -2.00 11.33
N GLU A 161 12.16 -0.99 12.19
CA GLU A 161 13.22 -0.26 12.89
C GLU A 161 14.05 -1.15 13.86
N ASN A 162 13.51 -2.31 14.24
CA ASN A 162 14.25 -3.31 15.04
C ASN A 162 15.20 -4.19 14.20
N GLY A 163 15.35 -3.91 12.90
CA GLY A 163 16.27 -4.63 12.00
C GLY A 163 15.66 -5.87 11.33
N GLU A 164 14.37 -6.16 11.54
CA GLU A 164 13.68 -7.25 10.86
C GLU A 164 13.06 -6.79 9.55
N CYS A 165 13.12 -7.64 8.52
CA CYS A 165 12.31 -7.53 7.32
C CYS A 165 11.32 -8.68 7.28
N ILE A 166 10.03 -8.37 7.26
CA ILE A 166 8.98 -9.36 7.19
C ILE A 166 8.32 -9.29 5.83
N VAL A 167 8.20 -10.44 5.18
CA VAL A 167 7.43 -10.59 3.95
C VAL A 167 6.13 -11.30 4.27
N TYR A 168 5.04 -10.68 3.87
CA TYR A 168 3.71 -11.27 3.97
C TYR A 168 3.21 -11.54 2.56
N GLU A 169 2.90 -12.79 2.28
CA GLU A 169 2.37 -13.22 0.99
C GLU A 169 0.93 -13.72 1.12
N GLU A 170 0.14 -13.51 0.07
CA GLU A 170 -1.24 -13.96 0.01
C GLU A 170 -1.62 -14.33 -1.42
N SER A 171 -2.22 -15.52 -1.58
CA SER A 171 -2.69 -16.05 -2.86
C SER A 171 -4.22 -16.18 -2.94
N ASP A 172 -4.93 -16.05 -1.81
CA ASP A 172 -6.39 -16.07 -1.77
C ASP A 172 -6.99 -14.75 -2.27
N LYS A 173 -6.94 -14.58 -3.59
CA LYS A 173 -7.49 -13.38 -4.25
C LYS A 173 -8.99 -13.22 -4.03
N ALA A 174 -9.73 -14.31 -3.97
CA ALA A 174 -11.18 -14.27 -3.81
C ALA A 174 -11.58 -13.65 -2.46
N LYS A 175 -10.85 -13.96 -1.40
CA LYS A 175 -11.02 -13.33 -0.08
C LYS A 175 -10.84 -11.82 -0.17
N TYR A 176 -9.75 -11.37 -0.79
CA TYR A 176 -9.42 -9.94 -0.83
C TYR A 176 -10.25 -9.14 -1.82
N ILE A 177 -10.78 -9.75 -2.88
CA ILE A 177 -11.81 -9.14 -3.74
C ILE A 177 -13.09 -8.86 -2.95
N LYS A 178 -13.56 -9.82 -2.14
CA LYS A 178 -14.73 -9.64 -1.27
C LYS A 178 -14.51 -8.55 -0.21
N LEU A 179 -13.31 -8.50 0.36
CA LEU A 179 -12.96 -7.44 1.32
C LEU A 179 -12.88 -6.07 0.65
N LEU A 180 -12.31 -5.98 -0.54
CA LEU A 180 -12.27 -4.74 -1.32
C LEU A 180 -13.68 -4.22 -1.61
N ASP A 181 -14.60 -5.07 -2.07
CA ASP A 181 -16.00 -4.71 -2.27
C ASP A 181 -16.63 -4.15 -0.98
N LYS A 182 -16.41 -4.83 0.15
CA LYS A 182 -16.89 -4.36 1.46
C LYS A 182 -16.33 -2.98 1.82
N TYR A 183 -15.04 -2.73 1.57
CA TYR A 183 -14.38 -1.44 1.86
C TYR A 183 -14.97 -0.33 0.99
N ILE A 184 -15.15 -0.59 -0.30
CA ILE A 184 -15.72 0.38 -1.25
C ILE A 184 -17.17 0.69 -0.87
N ARG A 185 -18.00 -0.31 -0.61
CA ARG A 185 -19.41 -0.11 -0.21
C ARG A 185 -19.54 0.70 1.06
N LYS A 186 -18.71 0.40 2.08
CA LYS A 186 -18.70 1.17 3.32
C LYS A 186 -18.30 2.63 3.05
N PHE A 187 -17.25 2.86 2.27
CA PHE A 187 -16.78 4.20 1.91
C PHE A 187 -17.89 5.00 1.19
N VAL A 188 -18.54 4.40 0.20
CA VAL A 188 -19.62 5.04 -0.57
C VAL A 188 -20.85 5.29 0.32
N GLY A 189 -21.27 4.30 1.11
CA GLY A 189 -22.41 4.42 2.03
C GLY A 189 -22.24 5.58 3.02
N ASP A 190 -21.10 5.59 3.73
CA ASP A 190 -20.80 6.63 4.72
C ASP A 190 -20.70 8.04 4.07
N LYS A 191 -20.28 8.12 2.80
CA LYS A 191 -20.25 9.40 2.06
C LYS A 191 -21.62 9.85 1.61
N LEU A 192 -22.47 8.95 1.17
CA LEU A 192 -23.86 9.28 0.77
C LEU A 192 -24.68 9.75 1.96
N GLU A 193 -24.49 9.16 3.15
CA GLU A 193 -25.13 9.62 4.39
C GLU A 193 -24.71 11.04 4.77
N LEU A 194 -23.44 11.41 4.52
CA LEU A 194 -22.93 12.77 4.80
C LEU A 194 -23.43 13.83 3.81
N TYR A 195 -23.76 13.45 2.57
CA TYR A 195 -24.18 14.39 1.52
C TYR A 195 -25.68 14.28 1.18
N GLY A 196 -26.39 13.27 1.71
CA GLY A 196 -27.81 13.01 1.44
C GLY A 196 -28.79 13.66 2.43
N THR A 197 -28.31 14.50 3.32
CA THR A 197 -29.12 15.26 4.33
C THR A 197 -29.30 16.72 3.96
N GLU A 198 -29.16 17.11 2.69
CA GLU A 198 -29.58 18.42 2.18
C GLU A 198 -30.89 18.34 1.42
#